data_148ac47cc0c6d9394694f88bb52aed60
#
_entry.id   148ac47cc0c6d9394694f88bb52aed60
#
_cell.length_a   1.000
_cell.length_b   1.000
_cell.length_c   1.000
_cell.angle_alpha   90.00
_cell.angle_beta   90.00
_cell.angle_gamma   90.00
#
_symmetry.space_group_name_H-M   'P 1'
#
loop_
_entity.id
_entity.type
_entity.pdbx_description
1 polymer ?
#
loop_
_entity_poly.entity_id
_entity_poly.type
_entity_poly.pdbx_seq_one_letter_code
_entity_poly.pdbx_strand_id
1 'polypeptide(L)'
;KAIEDFSFTNKNFSFFKNYLYLKTATEFDLEINQLKNYFKQINLLGDWQINELALLVAIEMYSHNLNEEALEFIENCCFDSINSSEDPLHLFKYGILLERNGKIKFSENIIQKSLDISDNSYPYILNYLAYLWVDNNRNLEKAEKMLIKAVEDSNYQDGAIIDSLGWLYFKKDDLKLAEKWITDAYRLEPSEPEIIDHLSQIYLKLGRYKESKFLDNKILLFHKDYFKIDEIKERNENS
;
A
#
# COMPACT_ATOMS: atom_id res chain seq x y z
N LYS A 1 -12.95 -28.27 -10.12
CA LYS A 1 -13.10 -29.33 -11.18
C LYS A 1 -12.74 -28.81 -12.58
N ALA A 2 -13.25 -27.65 -13.02
CA ALA A 2 -12.95 -27.12 -14.35
C ALA A 2 -11.46 -26.68 -14.54
N ILE A 3 -10.76 -26.36 -13.47
CA ILE A 3 -9.36 -25.92 -13.50
C ILE A 3 -8.38 -27.11 -13.39
N GLU A 4 -8.80 -28.22 -12.78
CA GLU A 4 -7.98 -29.43 -12.59
C GLU A 4 -7.71 -30.22 -13.88
N ASP A 5 -8.59 -30.08 -14.89
CA ASP A 5 -8.53 -30.90 -16.12
C ASP A 5 -7.58 -30.35 -17.21
N PHE A 6 -6.92 -29.21 -16.97
CA PHE A 6 -5.95 -28.64 -17.93
C PHE A 6 -4.52 -29.13 -17.63
N SER A 7 -4.06 -30.15 -18.33
CA SER A 7 -2.66 -30.59 -18.33
C SER A 7 -1.83 -29.67 -19.23
N PHE A 8 -1.17 -28.66 -18.65
CA PHE A 8 -0.25 -27.80 -19.39
C PHE A 8 1.19 -27.94 -18.88
N THR A 9 2.09 -28.11 -19.82
CA THR A 9 3.54 -28.36 -19.59
C THR A 9 4.38 -27.08 -19.43
N ASN A 10 3.77 -25.89 -19.45
CA ASN A 10 4.48 -24.61 -19.34
C ASN A 10 4.40 -24.08 -17.89
N LYS A 11 5.58 -23.80 -17.27
CA LYS A 11 5.70 -23.26 -15.91
C LYS A 11 4.88 -22.00 -15.66
N ASN A 12 4.81 -21.10 -16.65
CA ASN A 12 4.05 -19.85 -16.53
C ASN A 12 2.53 -20.11 -16.47
N PHE A 13 2.06 -21.13 -17.15
CA PHE A 13 0.65 -21.52 -17.10
C PHE A 13 0.31 -22.21 -15.77
N SER A 14 1.22 -23.02 -15.24
CA SER A 14 1.07 -23.61 -13.91
C SER A 14 0.97 -22.54 -12.82
N PHE A 15 1.81 -21.49 -12.90
CA PHE A 15 1.74 -20.34 -12.02
C PHE A 15 0.36 -19.64 -12.09
N PHE A 16 -0.11 -19.30 -13.30
CA PHE A 16 -1.40 -18.63 -13.50
C PHE A 16 -2.58 -19.49 -13.04
N LYS A 17 -2.56 -20.80 -13.30
CA LYS A 17 -3.56 -21.74 -12.80
C LYS A 17 -3.62 -21.75 -11.27
N ASN A 18 -2.45 -21.82 -10.62
CA ASN A 18 -2.36 -21.84 -9.17
C ASN A 18 -2.81 -20.51 -8.56
N TYR A 19 -2.45 -19.39 -9.16
CA TYR A 19 -2.92 -18.05 -8.77
C TYR A 19 -4.45 -17.95 -8.84
N LEU A 20 -5.06 -18.35 -9.97
CA LEU A 20 -6.52 -18.35 -10.12
C LEU A 20 -7.20 -19.26 -9.09
N TYR A 21 -6.64 -20.45 -8.85
CA TYR A 21 -7.17 -21.36 -7.84
C TYR A 21 -7.14 -20.75 -6.46
N LEU A 22 -6.02 -20.15 -6.06
CA LEU A 22 -5.84 -19.55 -4.75
C LEU A 22 -6.68 -18.28 -4.58
N LYS A 23 -6.78 -17.44 -5.61
CA LYS A 23 -7.66 -16.27 -5.60
C LYS A 23 -9.12 -16.70 -5.42
N THR A 24 -9.57 -17.70 -6.18
CA THR A 24 -10.93 -18.25 -6.05
C THR A 24 -11.14 -18.89 -4.65
N ALA A 25 -10.10 -19.50 -4.08
CA ALA A 25 -10.13 -20.12 -2.77
C ALA A 25 -10.30 -19.09 -1.64
N THR A 26 -9.63 -17.93 -1.73
CA THR A 26 -9.77 -16.81 -0.77
C THR A 26 -11.15 -16.14 -0.89
N GLU A 27 -11.68 -16.00 -2.11
CA GLU A 27 -13.03 -15.48 -2.34
C GLU A 27 -14.15 -16.40 -1.75
N PHE A 28 -13.87 -17.70 -1.55
CA PHE A 28 -14.83 -18.69 -1.06
C PHE A 28 -14.55 -19.21 0.35
N ASP A 29 -13.90 -18.44 1.23
CA ASP A 29 -13.62 -18.79 2.63
C ASP A 29 -12.96 -20.16 2.83
N LEU A 30 -12.05 -20.55 1.94
CA LEU A 30 -11.28 -21.78 2.18
C LEU A 30 -10.36 -21.60 3.41
N GLU A 31 -10.39 -22.59 4.30
CA GLU A 31 -9.58 -22.59 5.51
C GLU A 31 -8.09 -22.38 5.18
N ILE A 32 -7.42 -21.50 5.91
CA ILE A 32 -5.98 -21.18 5.78
C ILE A 32 -5.12 -22.44 5.73
N ASN A 33 -5.50 -23.47 6.49
CA ASN A 33 -4.80 -24.76 6.47
C ASN A 33 -4.86 -25.48 5.11
N GLN A 34 -5.93 -25.31 4.35
CA GLN A 34 -6.04 -25.86 3.00
C GLN A 34 -5.12 -25.11 2.04
N LEU A 35 -5.02 -23.77 2.16
CA LEU A 35 -4.07 -22.96 1.40
C LEU A 35 -2.63 -23.35 1.71
N LYS A 36 -2.26 -23.49 3.01
CA LYS A 36 -0.94 -23.96 3.45
C LYS A 36 -0.59 -25.33 2.87
N ASN A 37 -1.52 -26.27 2.88
CA ASN A 37 -1.32 -27.61 2.33
C ASN A 37 -1.18 -27.60 0.80
N TYR A 38 -1.94 -26.74 0.13
CA TYR A 38 -1.83 -26.57 -1.32
C TYR A 38 -0.45 -26.02 -1.72
N PHE A 39 0.06 -25.00 -1.01
CA PHE A 39 1.40 -24.46 -1.25
C PHE A 39 2.51 -25.51 -1.10
N LYS A 40 2.43 -26.39 -0.10
CA LYS A 40 3.39 -27.49 0.10
C LYS A 40 3.40 -28.50 -1.06
N GLN A 41 2.33 -28.59 -1.82
CA GLN A 41 2.19 -29.52 -2.95
C GLN A 41 2.67 -28.93 -4.30
N ILE A 42 2.96 -27.62 -4.35
CA ILE A 42 3.41 -26.94 -5.58
C ILE A 42 4.92 -27.16 -5.78
N ASN A 43 5.34 -28.41 -5.97
CA ASN A 43 6.75 -28.80 -6.13
C ASN A 43 7.36 -28.41 -7.51
N LEU A 44 6.62 -27.77 -8.41
CA LEU A 44 7.04 -27.50 -9.79
C LEU A 44 7.43 -26.04 -10.06
N LEU A 45 7.24 -25.17 -9.07
CA LEU A 45 7.56 -23.74 -9.19
C LEU A 45 8.93 -23.47 -8.59
N GLY A 46 9.69 -22.54 -9.18
CA GLY A 46 10.91 -22.02 -8.57
C GLY A 46 10.58 -21.05 -7.42
N ASP A 47 11.57 -20.75 -6.59
CA ASP A 47 11.42 -19.90 -5.41
C ASP A 47 10.76 -18.54 -5.72
N TRP A 48 11.12 -17.91 -6.85
CA TRP A 48 10.51 -16.64 -7.26
C TRP A 48 9.00 -16.75 -7.48
N GLN A 49 8.56 -17.78 -8.20
CA GLN A 49 7.12 -17.97 -8.47
C GLN A 49 6.34 -18.33 -7.21
N ILE A 50 6.95 -19.07 -6.29
CA ILE A 50 6.35 -19.41 -5.00
C ILE A 50 6.20 -18.15 -4.15
N ASN A 51 7.22 -17.32 -4.07
CA ASN A 51 7.19 -16.06 -3.33
C ASN A 51 6.13 -15.11 -3.89
N GLU A 52 6.11 -14.91 -5.21
CA GLU A 52 5.12 -14.02 -5.85
C GLU A 52 3.69 -14.51 -5.60
N LEU A 53 3.44 -15.81 -5.76
CA LEU A 53 2.14 -16.40 -5.53
C LEU A 53 1.70 -16.30 -4.06
N ALA A 54 2.61 -16.56 -3.12
CA ALA A 54 2.33 -16.44 -1.69
C ALA A 54 1.99 -14.99 -1.30
N LEU A 55 2.76 -14.02 -1.81
CA LEU A 55 2.51 -12.60 -1.55
C LEU A 55 1.20 -12.11 -2.14
N LEU A 56 0.84 -12.56 -3.35
CA LEU A 56 -0.45 -12.23 -3.96
C LEU A 56 -1.62 -12.79 -3.13
N VAL A 57 -1.49 -14.03 -2.63
CA VAL A 57 -2.50 -14.63 -1.74
C VAL A 57 -2.59 -13.88 -0.41
N ALA A 58 -1.47 -13.51 0.18
CA ALA A 58 -1.46 -12.75 1.43
C ALA A 58 -2.09 -11.35 1.26
N ILE A 59 -1.87 -10.69 0.13
CA ILE A 59 -2.52 -9.41 -0.19
C ILE A 59 -4.04 -9.60 -0.34
N GLU A 60 -4.48 -10.67 -0.98
CA GLU A 60 -5.91 -11.00 -1.07
C GLU A 60 -6.52 -11.29 0.30
N MET A 61 -5.83 -12.07 1.16
CA MET A 61 -6.27 -12.29 2.55
C MET A 61 -6.42 -10.96 3.31
N TYR A 62 -5.47 -10.05 3.11
CA TYR A 62 -5.53 -8.71 3.70
C TYR A 62 -6.77 -7.93 3.24
N SER A 63 -7.16 -8.00 1.95
CA SER A 63 -8.36 -7.32 1.42
C SER A 63 -9.66 -7.83 2.08
N HIS A 64 -9.62 -9.03 2.67
CA HIS A 64 -10.71 -9.62 3.46
C HIS A 64 -10.54 -9.43 4.99
N ASN A 65 -9.70 -8.48 5.42
CA ASN A 65 -9.40 -8.19 6.84
C ASN A 65 -8.72 -9.34 7.62
N LEU A 66 -8.08 -10.29 6.92
CA LEU A 66 -7.33 -11.40 7.49
C LEU A 66 -5.83 -11.02 7.63
N ASN A 67 -5.54 -9.96 8.38
CA ASN A 67 -4.20 -9.35 8.41
C ASN A 67 -3.17 -10.23 9.13
N GLU A 68 -3.52 -10.74 10.31
CA GLU A 68 -2.65 -11.61 11.11
C GLU A 68 -2.40 -12.92 10.38
N GLU A 69 -3.46 -13.52 9.84
CA GLU A 69 -3.41 -14.77 9.10
C GLU A 69 -2.57 -14.66 7.82
N ALA A 70 -2.66 -13.52 7.10
CA ALA A 70 -1.85 -13.24 5.92
C ALA A 70 -0.36 -13.22 6.25
N LEU A 71 0.02 -12.55 7.35
CA LEU A 71 1.40 -12.51 7.79
C LEU A 71 1.87 -13.89 8.30
N GLU A 72 1.09 -14.57 9.12
CA GLU A 72 1.38 -15.92 9.58
C GLU A 72 1.55 -16.91 8.41
N PHE A 73 0.73 -16.76 7.37
CA PHE A 73 0.84 -17.56 6.16
C PHE A 73 2.21 -17.40 5.50
N ILE A 74 2.67 -16.14 5.28
CA ILE A 74 3.99 -15.86 4.70
C ILE A 74 5.11 -16.38 5.60
N GLU A 75 5.04 -16.11 6.91
CA GLU A 75 6.06 -16.52 7.87
C GLU A 75 6.22 -18.06 7.94
N ASN A 76 5.13 -18.80 7.74
CA ASN A 76 5.16 -20.26 7.77
C ASN A 76 5.53 -20.93 6.43
N CYS A 77 5.26 -20.29 5.28
CA CYS A 77 5.51 -20.94 3.99
C CYS A 77 6.79 -20.50 3.31
N CYS A 78 7.16 -19.23 3.38
CA CYS A 78 8.11 -18.65 2.45
C CYS A 78 9.03 -17.58 3.08
N PHE A 79 9.05 -17.45 4.41
CA PHE A 79 9.79 -16.37 5.08
C PHE A 79 11.26 -16.28 4.66
N ASP A 80 12.00 -17.39 4.73
CA ASP A 80 13.43 -17.40 4.41
C ASP A 80 13.68 -17.03 2.94
N SER A 81 12.85 -17.57 2.04
CA SER A 81 12.94 -17.31 0.60
C SER A 81 12.61 -15.85 0.27
N ILE A 82 11.56 -15.28 0.87
CA ILE A 82 11.18 -13.87 0.67
C ILE A 82 12.24 -12.94 1.29
N ASN A 83 12.67 -13.23 2.52
CA ASN A 83 13.66 -12.40 3.21
C ASN A 83 15.04 -12.40 2.51
N SER A 84 15.39 -13.48 1.81
CA SER A 84 16.60 -13.56 0.98
C SER A 84 16.39 -13.16 -0.48
N SER A 85 15.17 -12.73 -0.86
CA SER A 85 14.86 -12.37 -2.23
C SER A 85 15.72 -11.21 -2.73
N GLU A 86 16.16 -11.31 -3.96
CA GLU A 86 16.80 -10.23 -4.73
C GLU A 86 15.77 -9.45 -5.57
N ASP A 87 14.49 -9.84 -5.53
CA ASP A 87 13.41 -9.10 -6.18
C ASP A 87 12.90 -8.00 -5.22
N PRO A 88 13.07 -6.71 -5.58
CA PRO A 88 12.64 -5.60 -4.72
C PRO A 88 11.13 -5.61 -4.47
N LEU A 89 10.32 -6.10 -5.41
CA LEU A 89 8.86 -6.13 -5.27
C LEU A 89 8.40 -7.18 -4.25
N HIS A 90 9.08 -8.31 -4.13
CA HIS A 90 8.80 -9.28 -3.08
C HIS A 90 9.03 -8.68 -1.69
N LEU A 91 10.17 -8.02 -1.51
CA LEU A 91 10.51 -7.36 -0.25
C LEU A 91 9.52 -6.22 0.06
N PHE A 92 9.16 -5.42 -0.94
CA PHE A 92 8.19 -4.34 -0.76
C PHE A 92 6.82 -4.86 -0.33
N LYS A 93 6.26 -5.85 -1.03
CA LYS A 93 4.99 -6.49 -0.67
C LYS A 93 5.01 -7.06 0.75
N TYR A 94 6.10 -7.73 1.11
CA TYR A 94 6.27 -8.25 2.46
C TYR A 94 6.37 -7.12 3.51
N GLY A 95 7.07 -6.04 3.18
CA GLY A 95 7.15 -4.84 4.01
C GLY A 95 5.77 -4.23 4.30
N ILE A 96 4.89 -4.17 3.28
CA ILE A 96 3.50 -3.72 3.45
C ILE A 96 2.74 -4.62 4.44
N LEU A 97 2.84 -5.94 4.29
CA LEU A 97 2.19 -6.87 5.21
C LEU A 97 2.65 -6.70 6.66
N LEU A 98 3.96 -6.46 6.86
CA LEU A 98 4.52 -6.17 8.18
C LEU A 98 3.97 -4.86 8.77
N GLU A 99 3.90 -3.80 7.96
CA GLU A 99 3.36 -2.51 8.38
C GLU A 99 1.92 -2.63 8.82
N ARG A 100 1.08 -3.27 8.00
CA ARG A 100 -0.35 -3.50 8.28
C ARG A 100 -0.62 -4.32 9.53
N ASN A 101 0.36 -5.11 9.97
CA ASN A 101 0.35 -5.87 11.23
C ASN A 101 1.07 -5.13 12.38
N GLY A 102 1.31 -3.83 12.26
CA GLY A 102 1.94 -3.02 13.29
C GLY A 102 3.44 -3.28 13.52
N LYS A 103 4.07 -4.13 12.70
CA LYS A 103 5.51 -4.44 12.78
C LYS A 103 6.34 -3.35 12.07
N ILE A 104 6.10 -2.07 12.39
CA ILE A 104 6.59 -0.89 11.68
C ILE A 104 8.12 -0.90 11.46
N LYS A 105 8.91 -1.16 12.50
CA LYS A 105 10.38 -1.16 12.39
C LYS A 105 10.90 -2.24 11.44
N PHE A 106 10.28 -3.42 11.45
CA PHE A 106 10.64 -4.50 10.53
C PHE A 106 10.25 -4.14 9.10
N SER A 107 9.06 -3.58 8.92
CA SER A 107 8.59 -3.06 7.64
C SER A 107 9.58 -2.05 7.04
N GLU A 108 9.96 -1.03 7.81
CA GLU A 108 10.93 -0.01 7.37
C GLU A 108 12.25 -0.64 6.89
N ASN A 109 12.78 -1.61 7.65
CA ASN A 109 14.04 -2.28 7.28
C ASN A 109 13.91 -3.09 5.99
N ILE A 110 12.81 -3.81 5.82
CA ILE A 110 12.56 -4.63 4.62
C ILE A 110 12.32 -3.74 3.39
N ILE A 111 11.55 -2.65 3.54
CA ILE A 111 11.30 -1.71 2.44
C ILE A 111 12.60 -0.96 2.08
N GLN A 112 13.43 -0.58 3.07
CA GLN A 112 14.73 0.00 2.78
C GLN A 112 15.62 -0.97 2.01
N LYS A 113 15.65 -2.25 2.38
CA LYS A 113 16.38 -3.29 1.62
C LYS A 113 15.86 -3.40 0.18
N SER A 114 14.55 -3.33 -0.03
CA SER A 114 13.94 -3.28 -1.37
C SER A 114 14.46 -2.11 -2.19
N LEU A 115 14.54 -0.93 -1.59
CA LEU A 115 15.06 0.28 -2.24
C LEU A 115 16.56 0.15 -2.56
N ASP A 116 17.36 -0.41 -1.65
CA ASP A 116 18.80 -0.60 -1.85
C ASP A 116 19.07 -1.55 -3.02
N ILE A 117 18.31 -2.64 -3.14
CA ILE A 117 18.42 -3.60 -4.27
C ILE A 117 18.01 -2.96 -5.59
N SER A 118 16.99 -2.12 -5.59
CA SER A 118 16.46 -1.46 -6.80
C SER A 118 17.20 -0.19 -7.19
N ASP A 119 18.25 0.19 -6.47
CA ASP A 119 18.93 1.49 -6.63
C ASP A 119 17.96 2.68 -6.63
N ASN A 120 16.93 2.60 -5.77
CA ASN A 120 15.88 3.60 -5.63
C ASN A 120 15.13 3.90 -6.96
N SER A 121 14.97 2.91 -7.83
CA SER A 121 14.37 3.08 -9.16
C SER A 121 12.84 2.99 -9.17
N TYR A 122 12.19 2.70 -8.03
CA TYR A 122 10.73 2.60 -7.93
C TYR A 122 10.13 3.79 -7.16
N PRO A 123 9.54 4.79 -7.83
CA PRO A 123 8.99 5.99 -7.17
C PRO A 123 7.96 5.67 -6.09
N TYR A 124 7.10 4.68 -6.32
CA TYR A 124 6.07 4.28 -5.36
C TYR A 124 6.64 3.61 -4.09
N ILE A 125 7.80 2.92 -4.17
CA ILE A 125 8.45 2.36 -2.98
C ILE A 125 9.12 3.48 -2.17
N LEU A 126 9.77 4.44 -2.86
CA LEU A 126 10.30 5.65 -2.24
C LEU A 126 9.20 6.41 -1.51
N ASN A 127 8.08 6.62 -2.20
CA ASN A 127 6.90 7.28 -1.65
C ASN A 127 6.38 6.55 -0.40
N TYR A 128 6.20 5.25 -0.47
CA TYR A 128 5.64 4.47 0.63
C TYR A 128 6.48 4.60 1.92
N LEU A 129 7.80 4.41 1.83
CA LEU A 129 8.67 4.52 3.00
C LEU A 129 8.73 5.95 3.53
N ALA A 130 8.78 6.93 2.65
CA ALA A 130 8.80 8.34 3.03
C ALA A 130 7.48 8.74 3.71
N TYR A 131 6.33 8.36 3.14
CA TYR A 131 5.01 8.61 3.71
C TYR A 131 4.86 7.97 5.10
N LEU A 132 5.33 6.73 5.29
CA LEU A 132 5.33 6.06 6.59
C LEU A 132 6.09 6.87 7.66
N TRP A 133 7.20 7.52 7.28
CA TRP A 133 7.92 8.41 8.18
C TRP A 133 7.18 9.73 8.42
N VAL A 134 6.61 10.33 7.38
CA VAL A 134 5.85 11.59 7.45
C VAL A 134 4.64 11.42 8.35
N ASP A 135 3.86 10.37 8.18
CA ASP A 135 2.66 10.13 8.97
C ASP A 135 2.98 9.95 10.46
N ASN A 136 4.10 9.30 10.76
CA ASN A 136 4.61 9.14 12.12
C ASN A 136 5.49 10.32 12.62
N ASN A 137 5.55 11.43 11.89
CA ASN A 137 6.32 12.63 12.21
C ASN A 137 7.81 12.33 12.50
N ARG A 138 8.42 11.45 11.68
CA ARG A 138 9.82 11.01 11.82
C ARG A 138 10.60 11.21 10.53
N ASN A 139 11.91 11.41 10.62
CA ASN A 139 12.84 11.47 9.49
C ASN A 139 12.42 12.45 8.36
N LEU A 140 11.72 13.55 8.70
CA LEU A 140 11.09 14.44 7.72
C LEU A 140 12.07 14.98 6.67
N GLU A 141 13.32 15.26 7.04
CA GLU A 141 14.34 15.76 6.10
C GLU A 141 14.77 14.67 5.09
N LYS A 142 14.81 13.41 5.51
CA LYS A 142 15.11 12.29 4.62
C LYS A 142 13.90 12.00 3.73
N ALA A 143 12.70 12.02 4.31
CA ALA A 143 11.44 11.83 3.60
C ALA A 143 11.25 12.88 2.49
N GLU A 144 11.58 14.15 2.77
CA GLU A 144 11.50 15.23 1.77
C GLU A 144 12.33 14.92 0.52
N LYS A 145 13.59 14.51 0.71
CA LYS A 145 14.48 14.16 -0.41
C LYS A 145 13.94 12.98 -1.23
N MET A 146 13.39 11.98 -0.53
CA MET A 146 12.81 10.80 -1.17
C MET A 146 11.53 11.15 -1.95
N LEU A 147 10.65 11.97 -1.37
CA LEU A 147 9.41 12.39 -2.01
C LEU A 147 9.65 13.30 -3.21
N ILE A 148 10.61 14.26 -3.12
CA ILE A 148 11.00 15.07 -4.26
C ILE A 148 11.49 14.17 -5.41
N LYS A 149 12.39 13.21 -5.12
CA LYS A 149 12.84 12.25 -6.12
C LYS A 149 11.68 11.44 -6.70
N ALA A 150 10.78 10.93 -5.87
CA ALA A 150 9.64 10.14 -6.33
C ALA A 150 8.71 10.96 -7.24
N VAL A 151 8.44 12.23 -6.92
CA VAL A 151 7.65 13.14 -7.76
C VAL A 151 8.33 13.39 -9.11
N GLU A 152 9.65 13.62 -9.13
CA GLU A 152 10.44 13.80 -10.35
C GLU A 152 10.43 12.53 -11.21
N ASP A 153 10.70 11.37 -10.61
CA ASP A 153 10.76 10.08 -11.30
C ASP A 153 9.38 9.63 -11.84
N SER A 154 8.28 10.07 -11.20
CA SER A 154 6.90 9.88 -11.70
C SER A 154 6.48 10.92 -12.74
N ASN A 155 7.37 11.82 -13.16
CA ASN A 155 7.10 12.93 -14.07
C ASN A 155 5.92 13.82 -13.62
N TYR A 156 5.70 14.00 -12.32
CA TYR A 156 4.58 14.78 -11.76
C TYR A 156 3.19 14.30 -12.20
N GLN A 157 3.02 12.99 -12.46
CA GLN A 157 1.77 12.41 -12.97
C GLN A 157 1.07 11.48 -11.99
N ASP A 158 1.61 11.28 -10.80
CA ASP A 158 1.05 10.42 -9.76
C ASP A 158 0.52 11.29 -8.61
N GLY A 159 -0.81 11.33 -8.45
CA GLY A 159 -1.48 12.14 -7.45
C GLY A 159 -1.14 11.72 -6.02
N ALA A 160 -1.03 10.42 -5.76
CA ALA A 160 -0.69 9.91 -4.43
C ALA A 160 0.74 10.27 -4.00
N ILE A 161 1.70 10.25 -4.94
CA ILE A 161 3.09 10.67 -4.65
C ILE A 161 3.15 12.17 -4.38
N ILE A 162 2.44 12.98 -5.17
CA ILE A 162 2.38 14.44 -5.00
C ILE A 162 1.67 14.80 -3.69
N ASP A 163 0.63 14.08 -3.32
CA ASP A 163 -0.09 14.24 -2.07
C ASP A 163 0.83 14.00 -0.87
N SER A 164 1.61 12.92 -0.88
CA SER A 164 2.58 12.62 0.18
C SER A 164 3.60 13.73 0.39
N LEU A 165 4.06 14.38 -0.69
CA LEU A 165 4.94 15.55 -0.60
C LEU A 165 4.22 16.75 0.02
N GLY A 166 2.97 16.98 -0.35
CA GLY A 166 2.14 18.03 0.24
C GLY A 166 1.87 17.77 1.73
N TRP A 167 1.59 16.51 2.09
CA TRP A 167 1.40 16.10 3.49
C TRP A 167 2.65 16.28 4.33
N LEU A 168 3.84 16.01 3.77
CA LEU A 168 5.12 16.34 4.41
C LEU A 168 5.19 17.82 4.78
N TYR A 169 4.88 18.73 3.85
CA TYR A 169 4.92 20.17 4.13
C TYR A 169 3.86 20.59 5.15
N PHE A 170 2.70 19.93 5.17
CA PHE A 170 1.71 20.14 6.24
C PHE A 170 2.27 19.75 7.63
N LYS A 171 2.96 18.61 7.74
CA LYS A 171 3.61 18.18 8.97
C LYS A 171 4.77 19.10 9.39
N LYS A 172 5.44 19.74 8.42
CA LYS A 172 6.49 20.76 8.64
C LYS A 172 5.93 22.15 8.94
N ASP A 173 4.61 22.33 8.96
CA ASP A 173 3.90 23.60 9.16
C ASP A 173 4.11 24.62 8.03
N ASP A 174 4.60 24.20 6.87
CA ASP A 174 4.66 25.02 5.66
C ASP A 174 3.34 24.91 4.87
N LEU A 175 2.32 25.61 5.37
CA LEU A 175 0.97 25.54 4.80
C LEU A 175 0.89 26.04 3.34
N LYS A 176 1.81 26.90 2.94
CA LYS A 176 1.86 27.42 1.56
C LYS A 176 2.30 26.34 0.57
N LEU A 177 3.36 25.60 0.89
CA LEU A 177 3.82 24.48 0.07
C LEU A 177 2.84 23.30 0.17
N ALA A 178 2.28 23.02 1.35
CA ALA A 178 1.27 22.01 1.54
C ALA A 178 0.05 22.25 0.63
N GLU A 179 -0.54 23.44 0.66
CA GLU A 179 -1.68 23.78 -0.19
C GLU A 179 -1.35 23.63 -1.68
N LYS A 180 -0.18 24.11 -2.10
CA LYS A 180 0.26 23.98 -3.49
C LYS A 180 0.26 22.53 -3.94
N TRP A 181 1.00 21.67 -3.24
CA TRP A 181 1.20 20.30 -3.65
C TRP A 181 -0.08 19.45 -3.56
N ILE A 182 -0.84 19.59 -2.46
CA ILE A 182 -2.11 18.85 -2.32
C ILE A 182 -3.14 19.32 -3.35
N THR A 183 -3.17 20.61 -3.71
CA THR A 183 -4.03 21.11 -4.79
C THR A 183 -3.63 20.51 -6.14
N ASP A 184 -2.34 20.35 -6.41
CA ASP A 184 -1.87 19.72 -7.63
C ASP A 184 -2.23 18.24 -7.66
N ALA A 185 -2.08 17.51 -6.54
CA ALA A 185 -2.56 16.13 -6.37
C ALA A 185 -4.08 16.02 -6.61
N TYR A 186 -4.87 16.89 -6.01
CA TYR A 186 -6.33 16.91 -6.14
C TYR A 186 -6.78 17.17 -7.60
N ARG A 187 -6.03 17.91 -8.37
CA ARG A 187 -6.33 18.09 -9.81
C ARG A 187 -6.11 16.84 -10.62
N LEU A 188 -5.14 16.01 -10.26
CA LEU A 188 -4.88 14.74 -10.92
C LEU A 188 -5.89 13.67 -10.50
N GLU A 189 -6.18 13.58 -9.21
CA GLU A 189 -7.03 12.55 -8.63
C GLU A 189 -8.14 13.14 -7.74
N PRO A 190 -9.13 13.83 -8.35
CA PRO A 190 -10.14 14.58 -7.61
C PRO A 190 -11.13 13.71 -6.83
N SER A 191 -11.10 12.40 -7.03
CA SER A 191 -12.00 11.45 -6.35
C SER A 191 -11.30 10.63 -5.26
N GLU A 192 -9.99 10.82 -5.06
CA GLU A 192 -9.25 10.08 -4.04
C GLU A 192 -9.55 10.65 -2.64
N PRO A 193 -10.18 9.86 -1.73
CA PRO A 193 -10.65 10.38 -0.44
C PRO A 193 -9.52 10.85 0.47
N GLU A 194 -8.33 10.25 0.41
CA GLU A 194 -7.20 10.67 1.22
C GLU A 194 -6.68 12.05 0.80
N ILE A 195 -6.58 12.31 -0.51
CA ILE A 195 -6.18 13.62 -1.04
C ILE A 195 -7.22 14.69 -0.67
N ILE A 196 -8.52 14.35 -0.75
CA ILE A 196 -9.61 15.26 -0.36
C ILE A 196 -9.52 15.58 1.13
N ASP A 197 -9.25 14.59 1.98
CA ASP A 197 -9.10 14.76 3.42
C ASP A 197 -7.91 15.65 3.76
N HIS A 198 -6.75 15.40 3.16
CA HIS A 198 -5.56 16.22 3.36
C HIS A 198 -5.80 17.68 2.96
N LEU A 199 -6.44 17.93 1.82
CA LEU A 199 -6.78 19.29 1.39
C LEU A 199 -7.76 19.95 2.35
N SER A 200 -8.74 19.21 2.85
CA SER A 200 -9.68 19.71 3.85
C SER A 200 -8.99 20.14 5.14
N GLN A 201 -8.07 19.32 5.65
CA GLN A 201 -7.28 19.62 6.84
C GLN A 201 -6.40 20.87 6.67
N ILE A 202 -5.80 21.05 5.48
CA ILE A 202 -5.03 22.26 5.16
C ILE A 202 -5.93 23.48 5.17
N TYR A 203 -7.11 23.43 4.54
CA TYR A 203 -8.07 24.54 4.54
C TYR A 203 -8.56 24.88 5.93
N LEU A 204 -8.81 23.86 6.76
CA LEU A 204 -9.18 24.06 8.17
C LEU A 204 -8.08 24.83 8.92
N LYS A 205 -6.81 24.42 8.75
CA LYS A 205 -5.67 25.05 9.40
C LYS A 205 -5.41 26.47 8.90
N LEU A 206 -5.78 26.77 7.64
CA LEU A 206 -5.75 28.11 7.05
C LEU A 206 -6.96 28.99 7.45
N GLY A 207 -7.91 28.49 8.22
CA GLY A 207 -9.14 29.20 8.60
C GLY A 207 -10.19 29.28 7.49
N ARG A 208 -10.03 28.49 6.43
CA ARG A 208 -10.94 28.40 5.27
C ARG A 208 -12.03 27.36 5.52
N TYR A 209 -12.82 27.58 6.55
CA TYR A 209 -13.80 26.62 7.05
C TYR A 209 -14.85 26.17 6.03
N LYS A 210 -15.29 27.08 5.14
CA LYS A 210 -16.30 26.75 4.12
C LYS A 210 -15.75 25.77 3.07
N GLU A 211 -14.51 25.95 2.65
CA GLU A 211 -13.86 25.08 1.69
C GLU A 211 -13.53 23.72 2.32
N SER A 212 -13.05 23.71 3.56
CA SER A 212 -12.86 22.46 4.31
C SER A 212 -14.17 21.67 4.42
N LYS A 213 -15.25 22.31 4.88
CA LYS A 213 -16.57 21.68 5.00
C LYS A 213 -17.13 21.16 3.68
N PHE A 214 -16.88 21.84 2.57
CA PHE A 214 -17.26 21.37 1.24
C PHE A 214 -16.57 20.06 0.88
N LEU A 215 -15.27 19.94 1.17
CA LEU A 215 -14.48 18.72 0.91
C LEU A 215 -14.90 17.57 1.84
N ASP A 216 -15.11 17.83 3.12
CA ASP A 216 -15.62 16.86 4.07
C ASP A 216 -16.97 16.28 3.64
N ASN A 217 -17.90 17.14 3.22
CA ASN A 217 -19.20 16.70 2.69
C ASN A 217 -19.04 15.84 1.43
N LYS A 218 -18.06 16.12 0.58
CA LYS A 218 -17.76 15.27 -0.59
C LYS A 218 -17.36 13.85 -0.17
N ILE A 219 -16.50 13.71 0.84
CA ILE A 219 -16.13 12.39 1.36
C ILE A 219 -17.35 11.69 1.98
N LEU A 220 -18.11 12.38 2.83
CA LEU A 220 -19.29 11.82 3.49
C LEU A 220 -20.37 11.33 2.51
N LEU A 221 -20.47 11.95 1.34
CA LEU A 221 -21.45 11.58 0.31
C LEU A 221 -20.99 10.42 -0.55
N PHE A 222 -19.71 10.40 -0.95
CA PHE A 222 -19.22 9.53 -2.00
C PHE A 222 -18.24 8.44 -1.54
N HIS A 223 -17.68 8.56 -0.32
CA HIS A 223 -16.62 7.66 0.18
C HIS A 223 -16.95 7.15 1.59
N LYS A 224 -18.13 6.53 1.74
CA LYS A 224 -18.65 6.08 3.05
C LYS A 224 -17.79 5.02 3.73
N ASP A 225 -17.00 4.29 2.96
CA ASP A 225 -16.09 3.25 3.45
C ASP A 225 -14.67 3.77 3.71
N TYR A 226 -14.45 5.11 3.62
CA TYR A 226 -13.16 5.69 3.92
C TYR A 226 -12.81 5.46 5.40
N PHE A 227 -11.61 4.96 5.66
CA PHE A 227 -11.21 4.48 6.99
C PHE A 227 -11.20 5.57 8.08
N LYS A 228 -11.09 6.87 7.71
CA LYS A 228 -11.20 8.03 8.63
C LYS A 228 -12.59 8.68 8.64
N ILE A 229 -13.61 7.99 8.17
CA ILE A 229 -14.95 8.58 7.99
C ILE A 229 -15.53 9.18 9.28
N ASP A 230 -15.26 8.59 10.43
CA ASP A 230 -15.77 9.07 11.71
C ASP A 230 -15.05 10.35 12.18
N GLU A 231 -13.74 10.46 11.93
CA GLU A 231 -12.99 11.71 12.17
C GLU A 231 -13.53 12.87 11.31
N ILE A 232 -13.89 12.57 10.05
CA ILE A 232 -14.47 13.57 9.14
C ILE A 232 -15.85 14.02 9.59
N LYS A 233 -16.70 13.10 10.06
CA LYS A 233 -18.00 13.46 10.65
C LYS A 233 -17.83 14.43 11.82
N GLU A 234 -16.97 14.07 12.77
CA GLU A 234 -16.68 14.90 13.93
C GLU A 234 -16.15 16.29 13.54
N ARG A 235 -15.20 16.35 12.61
CA ARG A 235 -14.66 17.60 12.08
C ARG A 235 -15.72 18.46 11.39
N ASN A 236 -16.58 17.84 10.59
CA ASN A 236 -17.66 18.52 9.86
C ASN A 236 -18.76 19.10 10.77
N GLU A 237 -19.03 18.44 11.91
CA GLU A 237 -19.98 18.93 12.91
C GLU A 237 -19.42 20.12 13.71
N ASN A 238 -18.12 20.17 13.93
CA ASN A 238 -17.43 21.19 14.73
C ASN A 238 -16.95 22.41 13.91
N SER A 239 -17.10 22.39 12.58
CA SER A 239 -16.72 23.46 11.63
C SER A 239 -17.95 24.24 11.19
#